data_dbd1554a00ba84057f281fa453faee6e
#
_entry.id   dbd1554a00ba84057f281fa453faee6e
#
_cell.length_a   1.000
_cell.length_b   1.000
_cell.length_c   1.000
_cell.angle_alpha   90.00
_cell.angle_beta   90.00
_cell.angle_gamma   90.00
#
_symmetry.space_group_name_H-M   'P 1'
#
loop_
_entity.id
_entity.type
_entity.pdbx_description
1 polymer ?
#
loop_
_entity_poly.entity_id
_entity_poly.type
_entity_poly.pdbx_seq_one_letter_code
_entity_poly.pdbx_strand_id
1 'polypeptide(L)'
;MKKAGPIGVFETFVPGAKIGQLYKFFIVGMNGEHIYKADPYANEAELRPGTASRITDIGDYKWKDTTWMKNRQKFDETKDAMAIYEVHPGSWMKHPATEENEKGFFNYRELAVKLAQYVKDMGYTHVELMGIAEHPFDGS
;
A
#
# COMPACT_ATOMS: atom_id res chain seq x y z
N MET A 1 -15.80 1.91 -21.63
CA MET A 1 -15.96 2.99 -20.64
C MET A 1 -16.64 4.17 -21.29
N LYS A 2 -17.44 4.91 -20.56
CA LYS A 2 -18.01 6.18 -21.00
C LYS A 2 -17.32 7.35 -20.29
N LYS A 3 -17.27 8.51 -20.94
CA LYS A 3 -16.66 9.70 -20.34
C LYS A 3 -17.57 10.24 -19.22
N ALA A 4 -17.01 10.45 -18.04
CA ALA A 4 -17.70 11.01 -16.88
C ALA A 4 -17.29 12.48 -16.70
N GLY A 5 -18.02 13.39 -17.35
CA GLY A 5 -17.77 14.83 -17.27
C GLY A 5 -16.65 15.33 -18.21
N PRO A 6 -16.29 16.63 -18.11
CA PRO A 6 -15.39 17.30 -19.05
C PRO A 6 -13.89 17.04 -18.80
N ILE A 7 -13.51 16.57 -17.62
CA ILE A 7 -12.11 16.52 -17.14
C ILE A 7 -11.32 15.28 -17.56
N GLY A 8 -11.83 14.50 -18.53
CA GLY A 8 -11.11 13.34 -19.06
C GLY A 8 -11.18 12.08 -18.21
N VAL A 9 -12.07 12.02 -17.22
CA VAL A 9 -12.36 10.81 -16.44
C VAL A 9 -13.26 9.87 -17.23
N PHE A 10 -12.98 8.59 -17.20
CA PHE A 10 -13.77 7.53 -17.82
C PHE A 10 -14.24 6.54 -16.76
N GLU A 11 -15.49 6.13 -16.86
CA GLU A 11 -16.08 5.17 -15.93
C GLU A 11 -16.72 3.98 -16.66
N THR A 12 -16.76 2.84 -15.99
CA THR A 12 -17.55 1.69 -16.42
C THR A 12 -17.88 0.83 -15.23
N PHE A 13 -19.00 0.12 -15.31
CA PHE A 13 -19.35 -0.94 -14.39
C PHE A 13 -19.17 -2.29 -15.08
N VAL A 14 -18.50 -3.23 -14.43
CA VAL A 14 -18.25 -4.58 -14.96
C VAL A 14 -19.03 -5.58 -14.11
N PRO A 15 -20.21 -6.04 -14.57
CA PRO A 15 -21.00 -7.02 -13.84
C PRO A 15 -20.23 -8.33 -13.67
N GLY A 16 -20.34 -8.94 -12.47
CA GLY A 16 -19.72 -10.23 -12.19
C GLY A 16 -18.22 -10.21 -11.94
N ALA A 17 -17.58 -9.04 -11.87
CA ALA A 17 -16.20 -8.95 -11.43
C ALA A 17 -16.06 -9.44 -9.98
N LYS A 18 -15.00 -10.22 -9.71
CA LYS A 18 -14.76 -10.87 -8.41
C LYS A 18 -13.37 -10.54 -7.87
N ILE A 19 -13.26 -10.51 -6.54
CA ILE A 19 -11.96 -10.41 -5.85
C ILE A 19 -11.01 -11.50 -6.36
N GLY A 20 -9.75 -11.13 -6.56
CA GLY A 20 -8.69 -12.00 -7.06
C GLY A 20 -8.53 -12.01 -8.58
N GLN A 21 -9.49 -11.51 -9.35
CA GLN A 21 -9.36 -11.42 -10.80
C GLN A 21 -8.35 -10.37 -11.23
N LEU A 22 -7.60 -10.68 -12.29
CA LEU A 22 -6.64 -9.78 -12.90
C LEU A 22 -7.33 -8.92 -13.96
N TYR A 23 -6.91 -7.66 -14.07
CA TYR A 23 -7.40 -6.74 -15.08
C TYR A 23 -6.32 -5.76 -15.55
N LYS A 24 -6.53 -5.21 -16.73
CA LYS A 24 -5.77 -4.09 -17.30
C LYS A 24 -6.72 -3.15 -18.01
N PHE A 25 -6.34 -1.90 -18.11
CA PHE A 25 -6.99 -0.97 -19.03
C PHE A 25 -6.47 -1.18 -20.45
N PHE A 26 -7.39 -1.38 -21.39
CA PHE A 26 -7.12 -1.32 -22.80
C PHE A 26 -7.40 0.09 -23.30
N ILE A 27 -6.36 0.75 -23.75
CA ILE A 27 -6.39 2.14 -24.18
C ILE A 27 -6.15 2.18 -25.68
N VAL A 28 -7.04 2.88 -26.37
CA VAL A 28 -6.82 3.26 -27.78
C VAL A 28 -6.36 4.70 -27.77
N GLY A 29 -5.11 4.94 -28.14
CA GLY A 29 -4.51 6.26 -28.18
C GLY A 29 -5.01 7.09 -29.36
N MET A 30 -4.60 8.33 -29.41
CA MET A 30 -5.08 9.29 -30.41
C MET A 30 -4.70 8.89 -31.85
N ASN A 31 -3.58 8.22 -32.02
CA ASN A 31 -3.10 7.74 -33.32
C ASN A 31 -3.54 6.30 -33.62
N GLY A 32 -4.48 5.74 -32.84
CA GLY A 32 -4.98 4.39 -33.02
C GLY A 32 -4.08 3.28 -32.41
N GLU A 33 -3.04 3.63 -31.69
CA GLU A 33 -2.22 2.66 -30.97
C GLU A 33 -2.99 1.97 -29.86
N HIS A 34 -2.74 0.69 -29.66
CA HIS A 34 -3.34 -0.14 -28.63
C HIS A 34 -2.37 -0.38 -27.48
N ILE A 35 -2.73 0.05 -26.29
CA ILE A 35 -1.88 -0.02 -25.10
C ILE A 35 -2.63 -0.71 -23.96
N TYR A 36 -1.98 -1.68 -23.31
CA TYR A 36 -2.47 -2.27 -22.07
C TYR A 36 -1.72 -1.64 -20.89
N LYS A 37 -2.45 -1.07 -19.93
CA LYS A 37 -1.90 -0.45 -18.73
C LYS A 37 -2.50 -1.06 -17.47
N ALA A 38 -1.66 -1.22 -16.44
CA ALA A 38 -2.13 -1.46 -15.09
C ALA A 38 -2.91 -0.24 -14.58
N ASP A 39 -3.75 -0.47 -13.59
CA ASP A 39 -4.46 0.59 -12.90
C ASP A 39 -3.51 1.29 -11.91
N PRO A 40 -3.25 2.59 -12.06
CA PRO A 40 -2.38 3.33 -11.15
C PRO A 40 -2.97 3.49 -9.74
N TYR A 41 -4.26 3.23 -9.57
CA TYR A 41 -4.97 3.27 -8.28
C TYR A 41 -5.30 1.88 -7.73
N ALA A 42 -4.73 0.81 -8.30
CA ALA A 42 -4.92 -0.53 -7.79
C ALA A 42 -4.36 -0.68 -6.38
N ASN A 43 -5.08 -1.39 -5.53
CA ASN A 43 -4.63 -1.73 -4.19
C ASN A 43 -3.79 -3.03 -4.15
N GLU A 44 -3.73 -3.75 -5.27
CA GLU A 44 -2.95 -4.98 -5.39
C GLU A 44 -2.47 -5.17 -6.83
N ALA A 45 -1.20 -5.53 -7.00
CA ALA A 45 -0.59 -5.86 -8.29
C ALA A 45 -0.44 -7.37 -8.48
N GLU A 46 -0.38 -7.81 -9.73
CA GLU A 46 0.02 -9.16 -10.08
C GLU A 46 1.50 -9.37 -9.77
N LEU A 47 1.84 -10.54 -9.23
CA LEU A 47 3.24 -10.90 -9.03
C LEU A 47 3.95 -11.03 -10.38
N ARG A 48 5.20 -10.56 -10.42
CA ARG A 48 6.07 -10.68 -11.57
C ARG A 48 6.20 -12.14 -12.07
N PRO A 49 6.37 -12.37 -13.35
CA PRO A 49 6.58 -11.39 -14.44
C PRO A 49 5.30 -10.69 -14.90
N GLY A 50 4.17 -10.93 -14.26
CA GLY A 50 2.91 -10.30 -14.57
C GLY A 50 2.92 -8.78 -14.33
N THR A 51 2.04 -8.06 -15.02
CA THR A 51 1.94 -6.60 -14.94
C THR A 51 0.49 -6.13 -14.89
N ALA A 52 -0.41 -6.99 -14.46
CA ALA A 52 -1.82 -6.65 -14.29
C ALA A 52 -2.09 -6.09 -12.88
N SER A 53 -3.20 -5.43 -12.74
CA SER A 53 -3.78 -5.11 -11.45
C SER A 53 -4.70 -6.24 -11.00
N ARG A 54 -4.87 -6.40 -9.67
CA ARG A 54 -5.76 -7.41 -9.10
C ARG A 54 -6.91 -6.73 -8.37
N ILE A 55 -8.11 -7.25 -8.58
CA ILE A 55 -9.29 -6.80 -7.82
C ILE A 55 -9.15 -7.31 -6.39
N THR A 56 -9.12 -6.39 -5.43
CA THR A 56 -9.03 -6.71 -4.00
C THR A 56 -10.01 -5.89 -3.19
N ASP A 57 -10.37 -6.38 -2.01
CA ASP A 57 -11.15 -5.65 -1.03
C ASP A 57 -10.24 -5.23 0.13
N ILE A 58 -10.21 -3.94 0.41
CA ILE A 58 -9.48 -3.34 1.54
C ILE A 58 -10.40 -2.97 2.70
N GLY A 59 -11.70 -3.24 2.58
CA GLY A 59 -12.73 -2.85 3.56
C GLY A 59 -12.88 -3.78 4.76
N ASP A 60 -12.28 -4.96 4.75
CA ASP A 60 -12.51 -6.00 5.75
C ASP A 60 -11.85 -5.73 7.11
N TYR A 61 -10.90 -4.81 7.20
CA TYR A 61 -10.20 -4.54 8.45
C TYR A 61 -11.06 -3.75 9.43
N LYS A 62 -11.31 -4.34 10.60
CA LYS A 62 -12.06 -3.69 11.68
C LYS A 62 -11.11 -2.95 12.61
N TRP A 63 -11.06 -1.65 12.48
CA TRP A 63 -10.27 -0.77 13.34
C TRP A 63 -10.71 -0.84 14.81
N LYS A 64 -9.74 -0.92 15.72
CA LYS A 64 -9.97 -0.91 17.17
C LYS A 64 -9.23 0.26 17.83
N ASP A 65 -9.16 1.37 17.15
CA ASP A 65 -8.33 2.54 17.44
C ASP A 65 -9.11 3.75 17.96
N THR A 66 -10.37 3.59 18.34
CA THR A 66 -11.26 4.68 18.79
C THR A 66 -10.63 5.54 19.90
N THR A 67 -9.95 4.94 20.88
CA THR A 67 -9.27 5.67 21.95
C THR A 67 -8.10 6.48 21.42
N TRP A 68 -7.31 5.89 20.52
CA TRP A 68 -6.20 6.57 19.87
C TRP A 68 -6.69 7.76 19.03
N MET A 69 -7.73 7.57 18.23
CA MET A 69 -8.34 8.63 17.42
C MET A 69 -8.85 9.80 18.26
N LYS A 70 -9.47 9.55 19.42
CA LYS A 70 -9.87 10.61 20.37
C LYS A 70 -8.68 11.36 20.96
N ASN A 71 -7.60 10.65 21.28
CA ASN A 71 -6.41 11.28 21.85
C ASN A 71 -5.62 12.07 20.79
N ARG A 72 -5.56 11.58 19.56
CA ARG A 72 -4.95 12.29 18.43
C ARG A 72 -5.54 13.68 18.21
N GLN A 73 -6.83 13.85 18.40
CA GLN A 73 -7.50 15.16 18.26
C GLN A 73 -7.01 16.22 19.27
N LYS A 74 -6.33 15.80 20.35
CA LYS A 74 -5.78 16.70 21.37
C LYS A 74 -4.35 17.14 21.07
N PHE A 75 -3.71 16.53 20.09
CA PHE A 75 -2.35 16.87 19.70
C PHE A 75 -2.32 18.24 19.04
N ASP A 76 -1.47 19.12 19.56
CA ASP A 76 -1.24 20.48 19.05
C ASP A 76 0.14 20.55 18.39
N GLU A 77 0.17 20.59 17.07
CA GLU A 77 1.40 20.57 16.25
C GLU A 77 2.38 21.70 16.60
N THR A 78 1.88 22.77 17.27
CA THR A 78 2.70 23.93 17.62
C THR A 78 3.26 23.87 19.04
N LYS A 79 2.79 22.95 19.88
CA LYS A 79 3.15 22.85 21.31
C LYS A 79 3.66 21.49 21.73
N ASP A 80 3.14 20.43 21.11
CA ASP A 80 3.51 19.07 21.49
C ASP A 80 4.80 18.64 20.78
N ALA A 81 5.66 17.94 21.51
CA ALA A 81 6.90 17.43 20.94
C ALA A 81 6.63 16.36 19.88
N MET A 82 7.33 16.43 18.77
CA MET A 82 7.30 15.46 17.69
C MET A 82 8.66 14.80 17.51
N ALA A 83 8.70 13.48 17.60
CA ALA A 83 9.87 12.66 17.28
C ALA A 83 9.46 11.62 16.23
N ILE A 84 10.04 11.73 15.03
CA ILE A 84 9.71 10.89 13.88
C ILE A 84 10.78 9.83 13.72
N TYR A 85 10.39 8.57 13.61
CA TYR A 85 11.28 7.46 13.27
C TYR A 85 11.05 7.05 11.83
N GLU A 86 12.01 7.36 10.96
CA GLU A 86 12.01 6.92 9.57
C GLU A 86 12.59 5.51 9.48
N VAL A 87 11.91 4.60 8.81
CA VAL A 87 12.30 3.21 8.73
C VAL A 87 12.01 2.58 7.37
N HIS A 88 13.02 1.89 6.82
CA HIS A 88 12.86 1.04 5.64
C HIS A 88 12.61 -0.40 6.09
N PRO A 89 11.41 -0.97 5.85
CA PRO A 89 11.01 -2.28 6.37
C PRO A 89 11.96 -3.43 6.00
N GLY A 90 12.50 -3.41 4.79
CA GLY A 90 13.38 -4.46 4.29
C GLY A 90 14.79 -4.47 4.88
N SER A 91 15.23 -3.39 5.55
CA SER A 91 16.58 -3.29 6.11
C SER A 91 16.64 -3.08 7.62
N TRP A 92 15.51 -2.80 8.27
CA TRP A 92 15.47 -2.42 9.68
C TRP A 92 15.90 -3.55 10.63
N MET A 93 15.17 -4.64 10.64
CA MET A 93 15.49 -5.86 11.39
C MET A 93 15.18 -7.09 10.54
N LYS A 94 15.82 -8.20 10.85
CA LYS A 94 15.67 -9.45 10.10
C LYS A 94 15.59 -10.65 11.04
N HIS A 95 14.93 -11.69 10.58
CA HIS A 95 15.09 -13.04 11.12
C HIS A 95 16.44 -13.63 10.71
N PRO A 96 16.94 -14.66 11.41
CA PRO A 96 17.96 -15.53 10.83
C PRO A 96 17.46 -16.07 9.47
N ALA A 97 18.35 -16.12 8.49
CA ALA A 97 18.02 -16.65 7.17
C ALA A 97 17.62 -18.14 7.28
N THR A 98 16.60 -18.53 6.49
CA THR A 98 16.13 -19.92 6.34
C THR A 98 15.99 -20.24 4.86
N GLU A 99 15.81 -21.52 4.50
CA GLU A 99 15.58 -21.92 3.11
C GLU A 99 14.32 -21.25 2.51
N GLU A 100 13.28 -21.01 3.32
CA GLU A 100 12.04 -20.36 2.89
C GLU A 100 12.12 -18.83 2.88
N ASN A 101 13.02 -18.27 3.68
CA ASN A 101 13.25 -16.83 3.80
C ASN A 101 14.76 -16.51 3.86
N GLU A 102 15.43 -16.70 2.72
CA GLU A 102 16.89 -16.51 2.59
C GLU A 102 17.35 -15.10 3.00
N LYS A 103 16.51 -14.10 2.79
CA LYS A 103 16.82 -12.71 3.13
C LYS A 103 16.44 -12.35 4.57
N GLY A 104 15.72 -13.22 5.26
CA GLY A 104 15.27 -13.02 6.64
C GLY A 104 14.31 -11.83 6.83
N PHE A 105 13.57 -11.41 5.81
CA PHE A 105 12.64 -10.29 5.93
C PHE A 105 11.46 -10.63 6.83
N PHE A 106 11.05 -9.67 7.65
CA PHE A 106 9.75 -9.72 8.31
C PHE A 106 8.63 -9.52 7.29
N ASN A 107 7.54 -10.26 7.44
CA ASN A 107 6.29 -9.86 6.82
C ASN A 107 5.70 -8.64 7.56
N TYR A 108 4.73 -7.96 6.95
CA TYR A 108 4.17 -6.73 7.53
C TYR A 108 3.50 -6.93 8.90
N ARG A 109 2.95 -8.12 9.20
CA ARG A 109 2.33 -8.41 10.49
C ARG A 109 3.36 -8.55 11.60
N GLU A 110 4.47 -9.22 11.32
CA GLU A 110 5.61 -9.35 12.24
C GLU A 110 6.29 -8.01 12.48
N LEU A 111 6.53 -7.27 11.38
CA LEU A 111 7.10 -5.93 11.41
C LEU A 111 6.25 -5.00 12.29
N ALA A 112 4.94 -4.99 12.08
CA ALA A 112 4.03 -4.09 12.81
C ALA A 112 4.14 -4.27 14.33
N VAL A 113 4.19 -5.52 14.82
CA VAL A 113 4.30 -5.79 16.26
C VAL A 113 5.64 -5.32 16.82
N LYS A 114 6.75 -5.67 16.14
CA LYS A 114 8.09 -5.32 16.60
C LYS A 114 8.38 -3.82 16.51
N LEU A 115 7.97 -3.20 15.42
CA LEU A 115 8.16 -1.76 15.21
C LEU A 115 7.34 -0.94 16.21
N ALA A 116 6.07 -1.30 16.42
CA ALA A 116 5.22 -0.61 17.40
C ALA A 116 5.79 -0.67 18.82
N GLN A 117 6.34 -1.82 19.22
CA GLN A 117 7.00 -1.94 20.53
C GLN A 117 8.26 -1.08 20.60
N TYR A 118 9.13 -1.19 19.59
CA TYR A 118 10.40 -0.45 19.54
C TYR A 118 10.18 1.07 19.61
N VAL A 119 9.32 1.63 18.77
CA VAL A 119 9.09 3.08 18.73
C VAL A 119 8.48 3.59 20.03
N LYS A 120 7.63 2.78 20.68
CA LYS A 120 7.04 3.10 21.98
C LYS A 120 8.11 3.12 23.08
N ASP A 121 8.99 2.12 23.13
CA ASP A 121 10.04 2.00 24.14
C ASP A 121 11.08 3.12 24.00
N MET A 122 11.35 3.54 22.75
CA MET A 122 12.27 4.62 22.43
C MET A 122 11.66 6.01 22.54
N GLY A 123 10.36 6.14 22.75
CA GLY A 123 9.67 7.41 22.92
C GLY A 123 9.38 8.16 21.62
N TYR A 124 9.42 7.50 20.47
CA TYR A 124 8.99 8.11 19.21
C TYR A 124 7.48 8.32 19.17
N THR A 125 7.06 9.43 18.58
CA THR A 125 5.64 9.81 18.46
C THR A 125 5.07 9.46 17.09
N HIS A 126 5.90 9.40 16.06
CA HIS A 126 5.53 9.14 14.66
C HIS A 126 6.48 8.14 14.03
N VAL A 127 5.97 7.42 13.02
CA VAL A 127 6.76 6.52 12.18
C VAL A 127 6.55 6.90 10.73
N GLU A 128 7.65 7.04 10.00
CA GLU A 128 7.66 7.20 8.54
C GLU A 128 8.13 5.89 7.91
N LEU A 129 7.25 5.24 7.16
CA LEU A 129 7.54 3.97 6.49
C LEU A 129 7.96 4.23 5.05
N MET A 130 9.21 3.90 4.73
CA MET A 130 9.76 4.04 3.39
C MET A 130 9.37 2.86 2.50
N GLY A 131 9.01 3.13 1.24
CA GLY A 131 8.89 2.13 0.18
C GLY A 131 7.80 1.07 0.39
N ILE A 132 6.67 1.43 1.03
CA ILE A 132 5.56 0.49 1.28
C ILE A 132 4.39 0.63 0.31
N ALA A 133 4.42 1.62 -0.59
CA ALA A 133 3.39 1.75 -1.62
C ALA A 133 3.44 0.54 -2.57
N GLU A 134 2.27 0.00 -2.91
CA GLU A 134 2.18 -1.12 -3.85
C GLU A 134 2.75 -0.72 -5.22
N HIS A 135 3.59 -1.56 -5.77
CA HIS A 135 4.24 -1.34 -7.07
C HIS A 135 4.48 -2.67 -7.79
N PRO A 136 4.30 -2.70 -9.12
CA PRO A 136 4.44 -3.94 -9.90
C PRO A 136 5.87 -4.27 -10.29
N PHE A 137 6.84 -3.37 -10.04
CA PHE A 137 8.22 -3.50 -10.49
C PHE A 137 9.22 -3.37 -9.35
N ASP A 138 10.00 -4.41 -9.12
CA ASP A 138 10.95 -4.51 -8.02
C ASP A 138 12.20 -3.63 -8.14
N GLY A 139 12.46 -3.08 -9.28
CA GLY A 139 13.64 -2.26 -9.54
C GLY A 139 13.46 -0.76 -9.30
N SER A 140 12.30 -0.36 -8.79
CA SER A 140 12.00 1.05 -8.50
C SER A 140 12.12 1.37 -7.03
#